data_2e93cfff04131a8448eefbe9eaaf749a
#
_entry.id   2e93cfff04131a8448eefbe9eaaf749a
#
_cell.length_a   1.000
_cell.length_b   1.000
_cell.length_c   1.000
_cell.angle_alpha   90.00
_cell.angle_beta   90.00
_cell.angle_gamma   90.00
#
_symmetry.space_group_name_H-M   'P 1'
#
loop_
_entity.id
_entity.type
_entity.pdbx_description
1 polymer ?
#
loop_
_entity_poly.entity_id
_entity_poly.type
_entity_poly.pdbx_seq_one_letter_code
_entity_poly.pdbx_strand_id
1 'polypeptide(L)'
;MSPAPTQPDFDELIERRGTVCNKWDDMGKVFGLTAPDALAMWVADMDFRAPAPVRAALEQIVASGVYGYPGENRAYLDAIRWWMETRHGWAVAPEAILSVHGLVNGTALAVDAYTAPGDAVVLMTPVYHAFARVVKAAGRRVTELPLAQVDGQYALDWAGWEGRLTGAERMLILCSPHNPGGRVWSADELREIAAFCRARDLILVSDEIHHDLVLPGSPRHTVTALAAPEIADRLVTLTAATKGFNLAGAHLGNAIIPDAGLRARYAARMGALGISPGLFGPPMVAAAYSPEGAAWIDALVAYLAENARVFDAGIAAIPGARSMKLQATYLSWVDFSGTGIDAEGLRARVEGGARIAANHGESFGTGGAQHLRFNIATPRARVAEAVARLQQAFADLQ
;
A
#
# COMPACT_ATOMS: atom_id res chain seq x y z
N MET A 1 6.01 9.61 37.31
CA MET A 1 5.10 8.63 36.72
C MET A 1 4.65 9.22 35.40
N SER A 2 5.12 8.68 34.27
CA SER A 2 4.54 9.06 32.96
C SER A 2 3.05 8.67 32.93
N PRO A 3 2.15 9.51 32.42
CA PRO A 3 0.75 9.14 32.29
C PRO A 3 0.68 7.87 31.42
N ALA A 4 -0.23 6.96 31.80
CA ALA A 4 -0.49 5.77 30.99
C ALA A 4 -0.77 6.20 29.53
N PRO A 5 -0.27 5.48 28.53
CA PRO A 5 -0.54 5.82 27.14
C PRO A 5 -2.06 5.87 26.94
N THR A 6 -2.57 7.05 26.55
CA THR A 6 -3.98 7.21 26.20
C THR A 6 -4.25 6.31 24.99
N GLN A 7 -5.28 5.47 25.11
CA GLN A 7 -5.71 4.64 23.96
C GLN A 7 -6.01 5.55 22.77
N PRO A 8 -5.63 5.14 21.54
CA PRO A 8 -5.91 5.93 20.35
C PRO A 8 -7.43 6.04 20.16
N ASP A 9 -7.92 7.25 19.89
CA ASP A 9 -9.31 7.50 19.51
C ASP A 9 -9.43 7.45 17.99
N PHE A 10 -9.91 6.34 17.46
CA PHE A 10 -10.15 6.17 16.02
C PHE A 10 -11.56 6.62 15.61
N ASP A 11 -12.44 7.01 16.54
CA ASP A 11 -13.77 7.54 16.26
C ASP A 11 -13.79 9.08 16.17
N GLU A 12 -12.66 9.75 16.46
CA GLU A 12 -12.52 11.20 16.31
C GLU A 12 -12.77 11.63 14.86
N LEU A 13 -13.76 12.49 14.65
CA LEU A 13 -14.04 13.09 13.34
C LEU A 13 -13.14 14.30 13.11
N ILE A 14 -12.06 14.08 12.37
CA ILE A 14 -11.09 15.13 12.02
C ILE A 14 -11.52 15.80 10.72
N GLU A 15 -11.70 17.14 10.72
CA GLU A 15 -11.88 17.89 9.49
C GLU A 15 -10.51 18.06 8.79
N ARG A 16 -10.44 17.59 7.56
CA ARG A 16 -9.21 17.61 6.76
C ARG A 16 -9.33 18.48 5.51
N ARG A 17 -10.49 19.05 5.23
CA ARG A 17 -10.67 20.02 4.14
C ARG A 17 -9.95 21.32 4.48
N GLY A 18 -9.33 21.94 3.48
CA GLY A 18 -8.57 23.16 3.66
C GLY A 18 -7.22 22.98 4.37
N THR A 19 -6.73 21.74 4.50
CA THR A 19 -5.45 21.41 5.16
C THR A 19 -4.34 21.00 4.18
N VAL A 20 -4.49 21.33 2.90
CA VAL A 20 -3.61 20.87 1.80
C VAL A 20 -3.62 19.34 1.69
N CYS A 21 -4.75 18.74 1.96
CA CYS A 21 -4.94 17.30 1.99
C CYS A 21 -5.43 16.76 0.63
N ASN A 22 -4.57 16.12 -0.13
CA ASN A 22 -4.93 15.55 -1.44
C ASN A 22 -6.23 14.74 -1.40
N LYS A 23 -6.43 13.90 -0.35
CA LYS A 23 -7.60 13.05 -0.21
C LYS A 23 -8.92 13.83 -0.16
N TRP A 24 -8.96 14.96 0.56
CA TRP A 24 -10.18 15.74 0.78
C TRP A 24 -10.26 16.98 -0.12
N ASP A 25 -9.14 17.65 -0.39
CA ASP A 25 -9.14 18.92 -1.12
C ASP A 25 -9.17 18.73 -2.64
N ASP A 26 -8.63 17.60 -3.17
CA ASP A 26 -8.59 17.34 -4.60
C ASP A 26 -9.80 16.56 -5.15
N MET A 27 -10.82 16.22 -4.33
CA MET A 27 -12.01 15.49 -4.80
C MET A 27 -12.74 16.22 -5.93
N GLY A 28 -12.88 17.53 -5.82
CA GLY A 28 -13.51 18.36 -6.87
C GLY A 28 -12.74 18.30 -8.20
N LYS A 29 -11.41 18.31 -8.14
CA LYS A 29 -10.54 18.24 -9.31
C LYS A 29 -10.53 16.86 -9.97
N VAL A 30 -10.52 15.79 -9.18
CA VAL A 30 -10.35 14.43 -9.66
C VAL A 30 -11.67 13.77 -10.04
N PHE A 31 -12.73 13.98 -9.26
CA PHE A 31 -14.03 13.33 -9.41
C PHE A 31 -15.19 14.29 -9.72
N GLY A 32 -14.94 15.60 -9.77
CA GLY A 32 -16.02 16.58 -9.87
C GLY A 32 -16.87 16.72 -8.60
N LEU A 33 -16.46 16.10 -7.50
CA LEU A 33 -17.19 16.08 -6.23
C LEU A 33 -16.89 17.32 -5.39
N THR A 34 -17.75 18.35 -5.51
CA THR A 34 -17.64 19.62 -4.77
C THR A 34 -18.64 19.75 -3.63
N ALA A 35 -19.56 18.80 -3.48
CA ALA A 35 -20.55 18.81 -2.41
C ALA A 35 -19.87 18.77 -1.03
N PRO A 36 -20.32 19.61 -0.05
CA PRO A 36 -19.68 19.72 1.25
C PRO A 36 -19.76 18.42 2.08
N ASP A 37 -20.74 17.57 1.78
CA ASP A 37 -20.96 16.28 2.42
C ASP A 37 -20.34 15.11 1.64
N ALA A 38 -19.56 15.36 0.58
CA ALA A 38 -18.89 14.28 -0.15
C ALA A 38 -17.88 13.54 0.74
N LEU A 39 -17.82 12.21 0.59
CA LEU A 39 -16.91 11.34 1.34
C LEU A 39 -15.68 10.95 0.51
N ALA A 40 -14.50 11.10 1.10
CA ALA A 40 -13.23 10.76 0.48
C ALA A 40 -12.79 9.34 0.87
N MET A 41 -12.96 8.37 -0.03
CA MET A 41 -12.56 6.98 0.18
C MET A 41 -11.59 6.46 -0.91
N TRP A 42 -10.77 7.33 -1.50
CA TRP A 42 -9.91 7.02 -2.65
C TRP A 42 -8.41 6.98 -2.36
N VAL A 43 -7.83 8.01 -1.73
CA VAL A 43 -6.41 8.03 -1.38
C VAL A 43 -6.12 7.06 -0.24
N ALA A 44 -5.05 6.29 -0.37
CA ALA A 44 -4.61 5.35 0.66
C ALA A 44 -3.81 6.06 1.76
N ASP A 45 -4.45 6.97 2.49
CA ASP A 45 -4.06 7.52 3.79
C ASP A 45 -5.26 7.41 4.76
N MET A 46 -5.01 7.56 6.04
CA MET A 46 -6.05 7.37 7.07
C MET A 46 -6.58 8.71 7.55
N ASP A 47 -7.83 8.72 8.05
CA ASP A 47 -8.41 9.89 8.72
C ASP A 47 -8.24 9.82 10.25
N PHE A 48 -7.13 9.24 10.72
CA PHE A 48 -6.76 9.10 12.12
C PHE A 48 -5.50 9.90 12.44
N ARG A 49 -5.38 10.34 13.70
CA ARG A 49 -4.12 10.94 14.16
C ARG A 49 -3.01 9.89 14.16
N ALA A 50 -1.80 10.30 13.76
CA ALA A 50 -0.61 9.48 13.94
C ALA A 50 -0.37 9.20 15.44
N PRO A 51 0.35 8.12 15.80
CA PRO A 51 0.67 7.78 17.19
C PRO A 51 1.28 8.95 17.96
N ALA A 52 0.99 9.04 19.26
CA ALA A 52 1.50 10.12 20.09
C ALA A 52 3.04 10.24 20.08
N PRO A 53 3.83 9.15 20.12
CA PRO A 53 5.29 9.23 20.02
C PRO A 53 5.77 9.89 18.72
N VAL A 54 5.08 9.63 17.60
CA VAL A 54 5.42 10.22 16.30
C VAL A 54 5.18 11.73 16.31
N ARG A 55 4.06 12.17 16.87
CA ARG A 55 3.74 13.60 17.00
C ARG A 55 4.74 14.31 17.91
N ALA A 56 5.09 13.69 19.05
CA ALA A 56 6.09 14.23 19.97
C ALA A 56 7.48 14.35 19.31
N ALA A 57 7.89 13.38 18.49
CA ALA A 57 9.16 13.46 17.77
C ALA A 57 9.17 14.63 16.77
N LEU A 58 8.05 14.89 16.09
CA LEU A 58 7.92 16.03 15.17
C LEU A 58 7.92 17.36 15.94
N GLU A 59 7.21 17.45 17.08
CA GLU A 59 7.17 18.63 17.94
C GLU A 59 8.58 19.02 18.44
N GLN A 60 9.42 18.03 18.79
CA GLN A 60 10.81 18.27 19.18
C GLN A 60 11.64 18.91 18.05
N ILE A 61 11.46 18.43 16.81
CA ILE A 61 12.15 19.03 15.65
C ILE A 61 11.67 20.47 15.42
N VAL A 62 10.38 20.70 15.49
CA VAL A 62 9.79 22.04 15.33
C VAL A 62 10.29 22.98 16.43
N ALA A 63 10.35 22.52 17.68
CA ALA A 63 10.82 23.30 18.82
C ALA A 63 12.31 23.68 18.72
N SER A 64 13.15 22.88 18.02
CA SER A 64 14.56 23.21 17.80
C SER A 64 14.77 24.46 16.94
N GLY A 65 13.84 24.75 16.02
CA GLY A 65 13.86 25.91 15.15
C GLY A 65 14.99 25.93 14.11
N VAL A 66 15.84 24.88 14.04
CA VAL A 66 16.98 24.78 13.10
C VAL A 66 16.81 23.55 12.20
N TYR A 67 16.62 23.77 10.91
CA TYR A 67 16.29 22.74 9.92
C TYR A 67 17.43 22.51 8.92
N GLY A 68 18.63 22.18 9.45
CA GLY A 68 19.82 21.90 8.66
C GLY A 68 19.80 20.53 7.98
N TYR A 69 20.89 20.18 7.32
CA TYR A 69 21.05 18.84 6.73
C TYR A 69 21.09 17.78 7.84
N PRO A 70 20.34 16.65 7.66
CA PRO A 70 20.42 15.57 8.61
C PRO A 70 21.79 14.88 8.55
N GLY A 71 22.29 14.46 9.71
CA GLY A 71 23.43 13.56 9.81
C GLY A 71 23.05 12.08 9.70
N GLU A 72 24.00 11.20 10.01
CA GLU A 72 23.72 9.76 10.14
C GLU A 72 22.68 9.53 11.23
N ASN A 73 21.60 8.83 10.91
CA ASN A 73 20.50 8.57 11.84
C ASN A 73 20.48 7.09 12.28
N ARG A 74 21.36 6.74 13.23
CA ARG A 74 21.44 5.36 13.77
C ARG A 74 20.13 4.93 14.41
N ALA A 75 19.49 5.82 15.18
CA ALA A 75 18.22 5.50 15.84
C ALA A 75 17.13 5.07 14.83
N TYR A 76 17.11 5.66 13.66
CA TYR A 76 16.20 5.28 12.58
C TYR A 76 16.52 3.89 12.00
N LEU A 77 17.81 3.58 11.74
CA LEU A 77 18.21 2.27 11.23
C LEU A 77 17.98 1.18 12.28
N ASP A 78 18.29 1.47 13.54
CA ASP A 78 18.07 0.53 14.65
C ASP A 78 16.58 0.26 14.87
N ALA A 79 15.73 1.27 14.74
CA ALA A 79 14.28 1.11 14.82
C ALA A 79 13.72 0.23 13.69
N ILE A 80 14.19 0.40 12.44
CA ILE A 80 13.80 -0.47 11.32
C ILE A 80 14.22 -1.91 11.59
N ARG A 81 15.47 -2.14 12.02
CA ARG A 81 15.99 -3.47 12.33
C ARG A 81 15.19 -4.13 13.45
N TRP A 82 14.96 -3.40 14.54
CA TRP A 82 14.16 -3.87 15.67
C TRP A 82 12.73 -4.25 15.22
N TRP A 83 12.11 -3.42 14.38
CA TRP A 83 10.77 -3.67 13.87
C TRP A 83 10.71 -4.91 12.99
N MET A 84 11.63 -5.02 12.01
CA MET A 84 11.67 -6.15 11.09
C MET A 84 11.94 -7.46 11.84
N GLU A 85 12.82 -7.44 12.85
CA GLU A 85 13.11 -8.62 13.66
C GLU A 85 11.95 -9.00 14.56
N THR A 86 11.39 -8.05 15.33
CA THR A 86 10.37 -8.34 16.35
C THR A 86 8.98 -8.59 15.77
N ARG A 87 8.60 -7.89 14.69
CA ARG A 87 7.26 -8.01 14.10
C ARG A 87 7.20 -9.01 12.94
N HIS A 88 8.28 -9.13 12.18
CA HIS A 88 8.33 -9.93 10.97
C HIS A 88 9.34 -11.08 11.00
N GLY A 89 10.12 -11.22 12.08
CA GLY A 89 11.10 -12.30 12.26
C GLY A 89 12.31 -12.19 11.32
N TRP A 90 12.54 -11.03 10.70
CA TRP A 90 13.62 -10.82 9.74
C TRP A 90 14.74 -9.96 10.33
N ALA A 91 15.86 -10.60 10.67
CA ALA A 91 17.08 -9.90 11.07
C ALA A 91 17.72 -9.23 9.84
N VAL A 92 17.80 -7.91 9.85
CA VAL A 92 18.33 -7.08 8.76
C VAL A 92 19.64 -6.45 9.17
N ALA A 93 20.68 -6.57 8.32
CA ALA A 93 21.93 -5.86 8.50
C ALA A 93 21.77 -4.36 8.17
N PRO A 94 22.33 -3.44 8.97
CA PRO A 94 22.13 -2.00 8.78
C PRO A 94 22.59 -1.51 7.40
N GLU A 95 23.68 -2.07 6.86
CA GLU A 95 24.18 -1.75 5.52
C GLU A 95 23.26 -2.19 4.37
N ALA A 96 22.32 -3.11 4.64
CA ALA A 96 21.33 -3.54 3.65
C ALA A 96 20.19 -2.52 3.48
N ILE A 97 20.06 -1.54 4.37
CA ILE A 97 18.95 -0.59 4.40
C ILE A 97 19.34 0.69 3.65
N LEU A 98 18.63 1.00 2.60
CA LEU A 98 18.75 2.24 1.83
C LEU A 98 17.46 3.05 1.95
N SER A 99 17.55 4.33 2.35
CA SER A 99 16.37 5.19 2.53
C SER A 99 15.96 5.83 1.22
N VAL A 100 14.66 5.77 0.87
CA VAL A 100 14.08 6.31 -0.36
C VAL A 100 12.94 7.29 -0.07
N HIS A 101 12.60 8.17 -1.03
CA HIS A 101 11.51 9.14 -0.89
C HIS A 101 10.14 8.49 -1.14
N GLY A 102 9.78 7.52 -0.29
CA GLY A 102 8.58 6.69 -0.44
C GLY A 102 8.76 5.56 -1.46
N LEU A 103 7.87 4.54 -1.41
CA LEU A 103 8.10 3.31 -2.17
C LEU A 103 7.83 3.43 -3.67
N VAL A 104 7.04 4.40 -4.12
CA VAL A 104 6.92 4.70 -5.56
C VAL A 104 8.27 5.18 -6.13
N ASN A 105 9.00 6.03 -5.38
CA ASN A 105 10.37 6.42 -5.70
C ASN A 105 11.32 5.21 -5.61
N GLY A 106 11.20 4.39 -4.56
CA GLY A 106 12.00 3.16 -4.42
C GLY A 106 11.83 2.20 -5.60
N THR A 107 10.59 2.01 -6.05
CA THR A 107 10.28 1.22 -7.26
C THR A 107 10.87 1.84 -8.52
N ALA A 108 10.76 3.16 -8.69
CA ALA A 108 11.35 3.86 -9.83
C ALA A 108 12.87 3.70 -9.90
N LEU A 109 13.54 3.79 -8.74
CA LEU A 109 14.97 3.55 -8.63
C LEU A 109 15.36 2.12 -9.01
N ALA A 110 14.58 1.11 -8.58
CA ALA A 110 14.81 -0.28 -8.95
C ALA A 110 14.66 -0.48 -10.47
N VAL A 111 13.58 0.05 -11.06
CA VAL A 111 13.38 0.00 -12.53
C VAL A 111 14.57 0.62 -13.25
N ASP A 112 15.06 1.75 -12.81
CA ASP A 112 16.15 2.47 -13.46
C ASP A 112 17.53 1.84 -13.22
N ALA A 113 17.75 1.22 -12.05
CA ALA A 113 19.00 0.56 -11.70
C ALA A 113 19.17 -0.80 -12.38
N TYR A 114 18.08 -1.52 -12.65
CA TYR A 114 18.16 -2.94 -13.04
C TYR A 114 17.59 -3.25 -14.42
N THR A 115 16.99 -2.28 -15.10
CA THR A 115 16.47 -2.44 -16.47
C THR A 115 16.98 -1.35 -17.39
N ALA A 116 16.89 -1.58 -18.71
CA ALA A 116 17.22 -0.62 -19.76
C ALA A 116 15.95 -0.12 -20.46
N PRO A 117 15.98 1.05 -21.12
CA PRO A 117 14.89 1.48 -22.01
C PRO A 117 14.56 0.40 -23.04
N GLY A 118 13.26 0.10 -23.20
CA GLY A 118 12.78 -0.96 -24.08
C GLY A 118 12.63 -2.34 -23.41
N ASP A 119 13.22 -2.57 -22.23
CA ASP A 119 12.92 -3.76 -21.42
C ASP A 119 11.45 -3.77 -20.97
N ALA A 120 10.99 -4.94 -20.53
CA ALA A 120 9.67 -5.09 -19.94
C ALA A 120 9.73 -5.42 -18.45
N VAL A 121 8.71 -4.98 -17.72
CA VAL A 121 8.50 -5.25 -16.31
C VAL A 121 7.16 -5.95 -16.13
N VAL A 122 7.18 -7.08 -15.42
CA VAL A 122 6.00 -7.88 -15.13
C VAL A 122 5.21 -7.29 -13.99
N LEU A 123 3.89 -7.15 -14.18
CA LEU A 123 2.92 -6.78 -13.16
C LEU A 123 1.81 -7.83 -13.09
N MET A 124 1.55 -8.37 -11.91
CA MET A 124 0.40 -9.28 -11.68
C MET A 124 -0.86 -8.45 -11.43
N THR A 125 -1.67 -8.27 -12.48
CA THR A 125 -2.82 -7.35 -12.47
C THR A 125 -4.13 -8.04 -12.04
N PRO A 126 -5.11 -7.27 -11.48
CA PRO A 126 -5.03 -5.84 -11.19
C PRO A 126 -4.08 -5.56 -10.02
N VAL A 127 -3.30 -4.49 -10.12
CA VAL A 127 -2.33 -4.11 -9.08
C VAL A 127 -2.18 -2.59 -9.00
N TYR A 128 -1.58 -2.09 -7.94
CA TYR A 128 -1.40 -0.67 -7.68
C TYR A 128 -0.90 0.09 -8.92
N HIS A 129 -1.73 0.99 -9.42
CA HIS A 129 -1.56 1.69 -10.70
C HIS A 129 -0.26 2.49 -10.84
N ALA A 130 0.35 2.91 -9.72
CA ALA A 130 1.61 3.65 -9.76
C ALA A 130 2.77 2.81 -10.30
N PHE A 131 2.73 1.48 -10.20
CA PHE A 131 3.76 0.63 -10.78
C PHE A 131 3.80 0.75 -12.30
N ALA A 132 2.67 0.60 -12.97
CA ALA A 132 2.58 0.77 -14.41
C ALA A 132 3.01 2.19 -14.86
N ARG A 133 2.60 3.21 -14.09
CA ARG A 133 2.99 4.60 -14.36
C ARG A 133 4.50 4.78 -14.30
N VAL A 134 5.15 4.28 -13.26
CA VAL A 134 6.61 4.39 -13.07
C VAL A 134 7.37 3.68 -14.18
N VAL A 135 6.97 2.44 -14.51
CA VAL A 135 7.57 1.63 -15.57
C VAL A 135 7.48 2.35 -16.91
N LYS A 136 6.29 2.85 -17.28
CA LYS A 136 6.08 3.57 -18.54
C LYS A 136 6.82 4.89 -18.60
N ALA A 137 6.82 5.65 -17.51
CA ALA A 137 7.56 6.94 -17.41
C ALA A 137 9.06 6.76 -17.56
N ALA A 138 9.59 5.60 -17.15
CA ALA A 138 11.00 5.25 -17.34
C ALA A 138 11.33 4.70 -18.75
N GLY A 139 10.38 4.69 -19.69
CA GLY A 139 10.58 4.17 -21.04
C GLY A 139 10.67 2.63 -21.13
N ARG A 140 10.13 1.93 -20.12
CA ARG A 140 10.02 0.45 -20.10
C ARG A 140 8.60 0.05 -20.46
N ARG A 141 8.42 -1.19 -20.88
CA ARG A 141 7.10 -1.77 -21.21
C ARG A 141 6.55 -2.50 -19.99
N VAL A 142 5.22 -2.58 -19.90
CA VAL A 142 4.54 -3.41 -18.88
C VAL A 142 4.09 -4.70 -19.56
N THR A 143 4.45 -5.84 -18.97
CA THR A 143 3.87 -7.14 -19.28
C THR A 143 2.87 -7.48 -18.18
N GLU A 144 1.57 -7.49 -18.51
CA GLU A 144 0.54 -7.83 -17.53
C GLU A 144 0.33 -9.34 -17.47
N LEU A 145 0.40 -9.89 -16.26
CA LEU A 145 0.03 -11.25 -15.91
C LEU A 145 -1.24 -11.19 -15.04
N PRO A 146 -2.44 -11.29 -15.64
CA PRO A 146 -3.69 -11.20 -14.88
C PRO A 146 -3.80 -12.31 -13.85
N LEU A 147 -4.20 -11.95 -12.64
CA LEU A 147 -4.53 -12.87 -11.56
C LEU A 147 -5.88 -13.54 -11.85
N ALA A 148 -6.01 -14.82 -11.52
CA ALA A 148 -7.31 -15.48 -11.49
C ALA A 148 -8.10 -15.08 -10.25
N GLN A 149 -9.43 -15.19 -10.30
CA GLN A 149 -10.28 -15.13 -9.11
C GLN A 149 -10.73 -16.55 -8.75
N VAL A 150 -10.36 -16.99 -7.54
CA VAL A 150 -10.72 -18.29 -7.00
C VAL A 150 -11.32 -18.07 -5.61
N ASP A 151 -12.52 -18.59 -5.37
CA ASP A 151 -13.22 -18.48 -4.09
C ASP A 151 -13.30 -17.03 -3.54
N GLY A 152 -13.49 -16.06 -4.45
CA GLY A 152 -13.61 -14.65 -4.11
C GLY A 152 -12.30 -13.98 -3.72
N GLN A 153 -11.15 -14.58 -4.03
CA GLN A 153 -9.81 -13.98 -3.87
C GLN A 153 -8.97 -14.11 -5.14
N TYR A 154 -7.93 -13.29 -5.26
CA TYR A 154 -6.95 -13.42 -6.35
C TYR A 154 -6.03 -14.61 -6.09
N ALA A 155 -5.66 -15.32 -7.17
CA ALA A 155 -4.73 -16.43 -7.17
C ALA A 155 -3.76 -16.31 -8.34
N LEU A 156 -2.59 -16.95 -8.22
CA LEU A 156 -1.62 -17.07 -9.30
C LEU A 156 -2.19 -17.96 -10.42
N ASP A 157 -2.10 -17.52 -11.66
CA ASP A 157 -2.63 -18.23 -12.83
C ASP A 157 -1.49 -18.65 -13.77
N TRP A 158 -0.64 -19.57 -13.29
CA TRP A 158 0.53 -20.02 -14.04
C TRP A 158 0.18 -20.51 -15.45
N ALA A 159 -0.93 -21.23 -15.60
CA ALA A 159 -1.38 -21.72 -16.88
C ALA A 159 -1.87 -20.61 -17.82
N GLY A 160 -2.62 -19.64 -17.30
CA GLY A 160 -3.09 -18.49 -18.07
C GLY A 160 -1.98 -17.50 -18.45
N TRP A 161 -0.82 -17.60 -17.79
CA TRP A 161 0.35 -16.77 -18.08
C TRP A 161 1.29 -17.37 -19.11
N GLU A 162 1.10 -18.65 -19.46
CA GLU A 162 1.91 -19.31 -20.47
C GLU A 162 1.81 -18.57 -21.82
N GLY A 163 2.94 -18.28 -22.42
CA GLY A 163 3.03 -17.54 -23.70
C GLY A 163 2.83 -16.02 -23.61
N ARG A 164 2.54 -15.45 -22.42
CA ARG A 164 2.42 -13.98 -22.28
C ARG A 164 3.76 -13.26 -22.20
N LEU A 165 4.83 -13.95 -21.81
CA LEU A 165 6.18 -13.37 -21.76
C LEU A 165 6.79 -13.32 -23.15
N THR A 166 7.47 -12.20 -23.43
CA THR A 166 8.09 -11.92 -24.73
C THR A 166 9.59 -12.20 -24.76
N GLY A 167 10.21 -12.46 -23.57
CA GLY A 167 11.66 -12.58 -23.41
C GLY A 167 12.36 -11.24 -23.17
N ALA A 168 11.62 -10.13 -23.20
CA ALA A 168 12.15 -8.81 -22.90
C ALA A 168 12.02 -8.42 -21.43
N GLU A 169 11.36 -9.24 -20.62
CA GLU A 169 11.15 -8.99 -19.20
C GLU A 169 12.46 -9.11 -18.44
N ARG A 170 12.71 -8.18 -17.51
CA ARG A 170 13.90 -8.13 -16.65
C ARG A 170 13.56 -7.99 -15.17
N MET A 171 12.29 -7.70 -14.86
CA MET A 171 11.85 -7.44 -13.50
C MET A 171 10.41 -7.90 -13.32
N LEU A 172 10.07 -8.34 -12.10
CA LEU A 172 8.70 -8.48 -11.61
C LEU A 172 8.53 -7.58 -10.39
N ILE A 173 7.44 -6.82 -10.33
CA ILE A 173 7.05 -6.04 -9.16
C ILE A 173 5.88 -6.75 -8.48
N LEU A 174 6.12 -7.24 -7.27
CA LEU A 174 5.14 -7.89 -6.40
C LEU A 174 4.59 -6.86 -5.41
N CYS A 175 3.28 -6.88 -5.18
CA CYS A 175 2.61 -6.17 -4.08
C CYS A 175 2.20 -7.19 -3.00
N SER A 176 2.80 -7.13 -1.82
CA SER A 176 2.62 -8.10 -0.74
C SER A 176 2.60 -7.44 0.65
N PRO A 177 1.47 -7.35 1.35
CA PRO A 177 0.11 -7.74 0.96
C PRO A 177 -0.41 -7.00 -0.26
N HIS A 178 -1.35 -7.63 -0.96
CA HIS A 178 -1.78 -7.21 -2.29
C HIS A 178 -2.77 -6.02 -2.26
N ASN A 179 -2.51 -5.00 -3.04
CA ASN A 179 -3.40 -3.87 -3.33
C ASN A 179 -3.72 -3.87 -4.84
N PRO A 180 -4.99 -4.02 -5.26
CA PRO A 180 -6.19 -3.68 -4.48
C PRO A 180 -6.87 -4.86 -3.76
N GLY A 181 -6.55 -6.11 -4.04
CA GLY A 181 -7.30 -7.29 -3.58
C GLY A 181 -7.25 -7.56 -2.07
N GLY A 182 -6.39 -6.88 -1.32
CA GLY A 182 -6.34 -7.00 0.14
C GLY A 182 -5.92 -8.38 0.65
N ARG A 183 -5.34 -9.25 -0.19
CA ARG A 183 -4.93 -10.59 0.23
C ARG A 183 -3.50 -10.63 0.76
N VAL A 184 -3.22 -11.61 1.61
CA VAL A 184 -1.87 -11.98 2.06
C VAL A 184 -1.42 -13.20 1.24
N TRP A 185 -0.25 -13.10 0.59
CA TRP A 185 0.35 -14.23 -0.12
C TRP A 185 0.94 -15.22 0.89
N SER A 186 0.71 -16.51 0.67
CA SER A 186 1.30 -17.56 1.48
C SER A 186 2.82 -17.68 1.21
N ALA A 187 3.56 -18.30 2.13
CA ALA A 187 4.97 -18.57 1.93
C ALA A 187 5.23 -19.46 0.69
N ASP A 188 4.32 -20.39 0.39
CA ASP A 188 4.43 -21.25 -0.80
C ASP A 188 4.25 -20.45 -2.09
N GLU A 189 3.24 -19.58 -2.17
CA GLU A 189 3.05 -18.68 -3.32
C GLU A 189 4.24 -17.73 -3.52
N LEU A 190 4.82 -17.22 -2.42
CA LEU A 190 6.03 -16.38 -2.50
C LEU A 190 7.23 -17.18 -3.04
N ARG A 191 7.38 -18.46 -2.66
CA ARG A 191 8.40 -19.36 -3.23
C ARG A 191 8.17 -19.63 -4.72
N GLU A 192 6.92 -19.84 -5.13
CA GLU A 192 6.56 -20.03 -6.53
C GLU A 192 6.90 -18.78 -7.37
N ILE A 193 6.57 -17.58 -6.87
CA ILE A 193 6.93 -16.31 -7.52
C ILE A 193 8.46 -16.16 -7.60
N ALA A 194 9.18 -16.48 -6.54
CA ALA A 194 10.64 -16.43 -6.51
C ALA A 194 11.26 -17.41 -7.51
N ALA A 195 10.76 -18.65 -7.57
CA ALA A 195 11.20 -19.67 -8.53
C ALA A 195 10.92 -19.23 -9.97
N PHE A 196 9.77 -18.63 -10.24
CA PHE A 196 9.43 -18.04 -11.53
C PHE A 196 10.43 -16.93 -11.94
N CYS A 197 10.74 -16.02 -11.02
CA CYS A 197 11.72 -14.96 -11.28
C CYS A 197 13.09 -15.53 -11.55
N ARG A 198 13.54 -16.52 -10.77
CA ARG A 198 14.82 -17.19 -10.94
C ARG A 198 14.93 -17.91 -12.28
N ALA A 199 13.90 -18.67 -12.67
CA ALA A 199 13.85 -19.41 -13.93
C ALA A 199 13.90 -18.51 -15.17
N ARG A 200 13.50 -17.23 -15.03
CA ARG A 200 13.43 -16.25 -16.13
C ARG A 200 14.43 -15.10 -16.00
N ASP A 201 15.37 -15.22 -15.07
CA ASP A 201 16.40 -14.18 -14.80
C ASP A 201 15.81 -12.80 -14.52
N LEU A 202 14.70 -12.74 -13.75
CA LEU A 202 14.05 -11.50 -13.36
C LEU A 202 14.54 -11.01 -12.01
N ILE A 203 14.72 -9.70 -11.86
CA ILE A 203 14.83 -9.06 -10.56
C ILE A 203 13.42 -9.04 -9.94
N LEU A 204 13.30 -9.47 -8.69
CA LEU A 204 12.05 -9.36 -7.92
C LEU A 204 12.09 -8.12 -7.04
N VAL A 205 11.16 -7.19 -7.26
CA VAL A 205 10.90 -6.06 -6.37
C VAL A 205 9.65 -6.39 -5.57
N SER A 206 9.80 -6.68 -4.28
CA SER A 206 8.67 -6.94 -3.37
C SER A 206 8.30 -5.67 -2.63
N ASP A 207 7.18 -5.05 -3.01
CA ASP A 207 6.60 -3.91 -2.29
C ASP A 207 5.75 -4.45 -1.14
N GLU A 208 6.30 -4.35 0.08
CA GLU A 208 5.72 -4.86 1.32
C GLU A 208 5.18 -3.73 2.22
N ILE A 209 4.75 -2.60 1.62
CA ILE A 209 4.30 -1.40 2.35
C ILE A 209 3.12 -1.66 3.31
N HIS A 210 2.35 -2.71 3.06
CA HIS A 210 1.18 -3.07 3.87
C HIS A 210 1.44 -4.18 4.89
N HIS A 211 2.69 -4.57 5.12
CA HIS A 211 3.08 -5.73 5.94
C HIS A 211 2.54 -5.68 7.38
N ASP A 212 2.39 -4.48 7.95
CA ASP A 212 1.87 -4.28 9.31
C ASP A 212 0.33 -4.25 9.40
N LEU A 213 -0.35 -4.22 8.25
CA LEU A 213 -1.80 -4.00 8.16
C LEU A 213 -2.56 -5.31 7.91
N VAL A 214 -2.13 -6.40 8.53
CA VAL A 214 -2.82 -7.69 8.47
C VAL A 214 -3.95 -7.71 9.49
N LEU A 215 -5.17 -7.99 9.03
CA LEU A 215 -6.36 -7.98 9.89
C LEU A 215 -6.41 -9.24 10.77
N PRO A 216 -6.92 -9.15 12.01
CA PRO A 216 -7.11 -10.28 12.90
C PRO A 216 -7.87 -11.44 12.25
N GLY A 217 -7.40 -12.67 12.47
CA GLY A 217 -7.99 -13.87 11.87
C GLY A 217 -7.53 -14.17 10.44
N SER A 218 -6.69 -13.32 9.86
CA SER A 218 -6.06 -13.55 8.54
C SER A 218 -4.70 -14.27 8.69
N PRO A 219 -4.19 -14.91 7.62
CA PRO A 219 -2.82 -15.44 7.61
C PRO A 219 -1.81 -14.31 7.90
N ARG A 220 -0.73 -14.63 8.61
CA ARG A 220 0.35 -13.65 8.84
C ARG A 220 1.06 -13.32 7.53
N HIS A 221 1.46 -12.06 7.39
CA HIS A 221 2.40 -11.68 6.34
C HIS A 221 3.74 -12.38 6.53
N THR A 222 4.27 -12.95 5.46
CA THR A 222 5.63 -13.49 5.41
C THR A 222 6.46 -12.59 4.52
N VAL A 223 7.59 -12.11 5.02
CA VAL A 223 8.54 -11.33 4.23
C VAL A 223 9.08 -12.22 3.10
N THR A 224 9.10 -11.71 1.88
CA THR A 224 9.55 -12.47 0.70
C THR A 224 10.98 -13.02 0.88
N ALA A 225 11.87 -12.25 1.50
CA ALA A 225 13.23 -12.68 1.81
C ALA A 225 13.31 -13.89 2.75
N LEU A 226 12.32 -14.09 3.62
CA LEU A 226 12.22 -15.25 4.51
C LEU A 226 11.54 -16.44 3.84
N ALA A 227 10.56 -16.18 3.00
CA ALA A 227 9.86 -17.24 2.26
C ALA A 227 10.78 -17.92 1.25
N ALA A 228 11.65 -17.14 0.58
CA ALA A 228 12.52 -17.60 -0.51
C ALA A 228 13.93 -17.01 -0.37
N PRO A 229 14.74 -17.45 0.61
CA PRO A 229 16.08 -16.90 0.86
C PRO A 229 17.05 -17.12 -0.31
N GLU A 230 16.81 -18.12 -1.15
CA GLU A 230 17.60 -18.43 -2.33
C GLU A 230 17.53 -17.37 -3.45
N ILE A 231 16.58 -16.41 -3.37
CA ILE A 231 16.45 -15.32 -4.36
C ILE A 231 17.17 -14.04 -3.93
N ALA A 232 17.93 -14.06 -2.84
CA ALA A 232 18.56 -12.87 -2.27
C ALA A 232 19.44 -12.10 -3.27
N ASP A 233 20.07 -12.79 -4.24
CA ASP A 233 20.91 -12.23 -5.29
C ASP A 233 20.15 -11.39 -6.34
N ARG A 234 18.81 -11.39 -6.28
CA ARG A 234 17.92 -10.67 -7.19
C ARG A 234 16.66 -10.09 -6.52
N LEU A 235 16.66 -9.95 -5.20
CA LEU A 235 15.53 -9.44 -4.42
C LEU A 235 15.79 -8.02 -3.91
N VAL A 236 14.84 -7.15 -4.16
CA VAL A 236 14.71 -5.83 -3.51
C VAL A 236 13.42 -5.83 -2.70
N THR A 237 13.51 -5.76 -1.39
CA THR A 237 12.33 -5.62 -0.51
C THR A 237 12.12 -4.15 -0.18
N LEU A 238 10.92 -3.64 -0.45
CA LEU A 238 10.54 -2.27 -0.15
C LEU A 238 9.59 -2.25 1.03
N THR A 239 9.94 -1.51 2.10
CA THR A 239 9.13 -1.37 3.32
C THR A 239 8.98 0.09 3.72
N ALA A 240 7.90 0.44 4.43
CA ALA A 240 7.73 1.78 4.98
C ALA A 240 6.73 1.79 6.14
N ALA A 241 6.98 2.63 7.15
CA ALA A 241 6.01 2.93 8.21
C ALA A 241 4.82 3.78 7.72
N THR A 242 4.91 4.33 6.51
CA THR A 242 3.99 5.38 6.03
C THR A 242 2.54 4.95 5.92
N LYS A 243 2.27 3.69 5.58
CA LYS A 243 0.90 3.15 5.52
C LYS A 243 0.42 2.65 6.87
N GLY A 244 1.26 1.95 7.62
CA GLY A 244 0.89 1.44 8.94
C GLY A 244 0.58 2.55 9.95
N PHE A 245 1.31 3.65 9.90
CA PHE A 245 1.25 4.72 10.92
C PHE A 245 0.68 6.05 10.41
N ASN A 246 0.08 6.07 9.23
CA ASN A 246 -0.48 7.27 8.61
C ASN A 246 0.54 8.41 8.42
N LEU A 247 1.74 8.07 7.92
CA LEU A 247 2.86 8.98 7.72
C LEU A 247 3.16 9.22 6.24
N ALA A 248 2.19 9.11 5.36
CA ALA A 248 2.42 9.23 3.91
C ALA A 248 3.09 10.56 3.53
N GLY A 249 2.76 11.66 4.22
CA GLY A 249 3.37 12.98 4.02
C GLY A 249 4.85 13.08 4.41
N ALA A 250 5.39 12.12 5.17
CA ALA A 250 6.83 12.08 5.49
C ALA A 250 7.70 11.68 4.28
N HIS A 251 7.11 11.13 3.22
CA HIS A 251 7.80 10.70 2.01
C HIS A 251 9.08 9.88 2.29
N LEU A 252 9.01 8.91 3.19
CA LEU A 252 10.13 8.08 3.58
C LEU A 252 9.78 6.59 3.47
N GLY A 253 10.68 5.81 2.92
CA GLY A 253 10.61 4.36 2.85
C GLY A 253 12.00 3.76 2.79
N ASN A 254 12.08 2.43 2.77
CA ASN A 254 13.31 1.69 2.78
C ASN A 254 13.35 0.69 1.62
N ALA A 255 14.49 0.62 0.92
CA ALA A 255 14.87 -0.51 0.11
C ALA A 255 15.85 -1.36 0.92
N ILE A 256 15.47 -2.59 1.23
CA ILE A 256 16.29 -3.54 1.97
C ILE A 256 16.85 -4.55 0.96
N ILE A 257 18.16 -4.50 0.73
CA ILE A 257 18.85 -5.26 -0.31
C ILE A 257 20.07 -5.96 0.31
N PRO A 258 19.94 -7.24 0.70
CA PRO A 258 21.03 -7.99 1.33
C PRO A 258 22.24 -8.20 0.41
N ASP A 259 22.01 -8.51 -0.87
CA ASP A 259 23.09 -8.73 -1.83
C ASP A 259 23.90 -7.45 -2.09
N ALA A 260 25.21 -7.53 -1.94
CA ALA A 260 26.11 -6.36 -2.02
C ALA A 260 26.21 -5.81 -3.46
N GLY A 261 26.19 -6.67 -4.47
CA GLY A 261 26.28 -6.26 -5.88
C GLY A 261 25.01 -5.56 -6.34
N LEU A 262 23.86 -6.15 -6.01
CA LEU A 262 22.56 -5.54 -6.28
C LEU A 262 22.43 -4.19 -5.55
N ARG A 263 22.78 -4.16 -4.26
CA ARG A 263 22.74 -2.94 -3.43
C ARG A 263 23.63 -1.82 -3.98
N ALA A 264 24.85 -2.15 -4.43
CA ALA A 264 25.76 -1.16 -4.99
C ALA A 264 25.21 -0.48 -6.25
N ARG A 265 24.55 -1.22 -7.13
CA ARG A 265 23.88 -0.67 -8.33
C ARG A 265 22.74 0.28 -7.95
N TYR A 266 21.92 -0.10 -6.97
CA TYR A 266 20.83 0.74 -6.47
C TYR A 266 21.35 2.01 -5.81
N ALA A 267 22.35 1.89 -4.93
CA ALA A 267 22.99 3.01 -4.22
C ALA A 267 23.66 4.00 -5.19
N ALA A 268 24.33 3.50 -6.24
CA ALA A 268 24.91 4.34 -7.28
C ALA A 268 23.86 5.19 -7.98
N ARG A 269 22.66 4.62 -8.23
CA ARG A 269 21.57 5.38 -8.85
C ARG A 269 20.98 6.43 -7.89
N MET A 270 20.81 6.08 -6.61
CA MET A 270 20.42 7.04 -5.57
C MET A 270 21.40 8.22 -5.50
N GLY A 271 22.69 7.93 -5.45
CA GLY A 271 23.74 8.96 -5.40
C GLY A 271 23.71 9.90 -6.61
N ALA A 272 23.53 9.34 -7.82
CA ALA A 272 23.41 10.13 -9.04
C ALA A 272 22.19 11.08 -9.06
N LEU A 273 21.15 10.76 -8.32
CA LEU A 273 19.93 11.56 -8.20
C LEU A 273 19.88 12.40 -6.91
N GLY A 274 20.91 12.37 -6.08
CA GLY A 274 20.97 13.12 -4.82
C GLY A 274 19.91 12.69 -3.80
N ILE A 275 19.50 11.43 -3.81
CA ILE A 275 18.44 10.93 -2.92
C ILE A 275 19.03 10.60 -1.55
N SER A 276 18.54 11.30 -0.54
CA SER A 276 18.86 11.08 0.87
C SER A 276 17.65 11.40 1.74
N PRO A 277 17.50 10.80 2.93
CA PRO A 277 16.36 11.09 3.80
C PRO A 277 16.38 12.56 4.25
N GLY A 278 15.19 13.16 4.32
CA GLY A 278 15.02 14.49 4.89
C GLY A 278 15.06 14.48 6.42
N LEU A 279 15.11 15.66 7.03
CA LEU A 279 15.23 15.84 8.49
C LEU A 279 14.03 15.26 9.27
N PHE A 280 12.80 15.38 8.76
CA PHE A 280 11.57 15.10 9.52
C PHE A 280 11.20 13.62 9.53
N GLY A 281 11.41 12.91 8.44
CA GLY A 281 10.96 11.53 8.28
C GLY A 281 11.62 10.51 9.22
N PRO A 282 12.96 10.47 9.33
CA PRO A 282 13.65 9.46 10.13
C PRO A 282 13.27 9.47 11.63
N PRO A 283 13.18 10.59 12.34
CA PRO A 283 12.71 10.60 13.73
C PRO A 283 11.26 10.16 13.89
N MET A 284 10.39 10.49 12.93
CA MET A 284 8.99 10.03 12.93
C MET A 284 8.91 8.51 12.78
N VAL A 285 9.70 7.91 11.88
CA VAL A 285 9.75 6.46 11.70
C VAL A 285 10.37 5.76 12.90
N ALA A 286 11.44 6.31 13.49
CA ALA A 286 12.03 5.78 14.69
C ALA A 286 11.04 5.74 15.86
N ALA A 287 10.22 6.78 16.02
CA ALA A 287 9.16 6.83 17.02
C ALA A 287 7.98 5.88 16.70
N ALA A 288 7.67 5.67 15.41
CA ALA A 288 6.64 4.72 14.99
C ALA A 288 7.06 3.27 15.23
N TYR A 289 8.31 2.93 14.94
CA TYR A 289 8.87 1.59 15.14
C TYR A 289 9.40 1.40 16.56
N SER A 290 8.48 1.46 17.50
CA SER A 290 8.70 1.36 18.95
C SER A 290 7.66 0.44 19.60
N PRO A 291 7.84 0.03 20.87
CA PRO A 291 6.81 -0.73 21.60
C PRO A 291 5.46 0.00 21.68
N GLU A 292 5.46 1.33 21.84
CA GLU A 292 4.24 2.14 21.84
C GLU A 292 3.58 2.17 20.43
N GLY A 293 4.39 2.25 19.37
CA GLY A 293 3.92 2.14 18.00
C GLY A 293 3.34 0.75 17.72
N ALA A 294 3.94 -0.32 18.25
CA ALA A 294 3.40 -1.67 18.15
C ALA A 294 2.01 -1.79 18.77
N ALA A 295 1.81 -1.24 19.96
CA ALA A 295 0.51 -1.21 20.62
C ALA A 295 -0.52 -0.41 19.80
N TRP A 296 -0.11 0.70 19.20
CA TRP A 296 -0.98 1.53 18.35
C TRP A 296 -1.41 0.79 17.08
N ILE A 297 -0.49 0.12 16.36
CA ILE A 297 -0.82 -0.62 15.13
C ILE A 297 -1.73 -1.82 15.44
N ASP A 298 -1.53 -2.51 16.58
CA ASP A 298 -2.37 -3.62 16.99
C ASP A 298 -3.81 -3.15 17.29
N ALA A 299 -3.97 -1.98 17.93
CA ALA A 299 -5.28 -1.35 18.12
C ALA A 299 -5.91 -0.91 16.79
N LEU A 300 -5.10 -0.35 15.87
CA LEU A 300 -5.57 0.06 14.55
C LEU A 300 -6.12 -1.11 13.74
N VAL A 301 -5.38 -2.22 13.64
CA VAL A 301 -5.85 -3.36 12.82
C VAL A 301 -7.10 -4.01 13.39
N ALA A 302 -7.28 -3.99 14.72
CA ALA A 302 -8.53 -4.42 15.35
C ALA A 302 -9.71 -3.49 14.98
N TYR A 303 -9.49 -2.18 14.98
CA TYR A 303 -10.50 -1.20 14.57
C TYR A 303 -10.85 -1.33 13.08
N LEU A 304 -9.83 -1.52 12.22
CA LEU A 304 -10.01 -1.72 10.78
C LEU A 304 -10.76 -3.01 10.45
N ALA A 305 -10.55 -4.09 11.21
CA ALA A 305 -11.28 -5.33 11.03
C ALA A 305 -12.78 -5.14 11.24
N GLU A 306 -13.17 -4.34 12.23
CA GLU A 306 -14.58 -4.01 12.45
C GLU A 306 -15.13 -3.08 11.37
N ASN A 307 -14.34 -2.12 10.88
CA ASN A 307 -14.72 -1.30 9.73
C ASN A 307 -14.94 -2.16 8.48
N ALA A 308 -14.05 -3.14 8.22
CA ALA A 308 -14.21 -4.07 7.12
C ALA A 308 -15.50 -4.89 7.26
N ARG A 309 -15.80 -5.41 8.46
CA ARG A 309 -17.03 -6.17 8.73
C ARG A 309 -18.29 -5.33 8.45
N VAL A 310 -18.31 -4.07 8.90
CA VAL A 310 -19.43 -3.16 8.66
C VAL A 310 -19.59 -2.85 7.18
N PHE A 311 -18.48 -2.55 6.50
CA PHE A 311 -18.48 -2.23 5.08
C PHE A 311 -18.93 -3.43 4.23
N ASP A 312 -18.34 -4.61 4.45
CA ASP A 312 -18.65 -5.83 3.70
C ASP A 312 -20.10 -6.28 3.89
N ALA A 313 -20.62 -6.20 5.12
CA ALA A 313 -22.03 -6.49 5.38
C ALA A 313 -22.95 -5.54 4.63
N GLY A 314 -22.57 -4.26 4.54
CA GLY A 314 -23.31 -3.26 3.79
C GLY A 314 -23.29 -3.48 2.28
N ILE A 315 -22.14 -3.82 1.73
CA ILE A 315 -21.99 -4.15 0.30
C ILE A 315 -22.77 -5.42 -0.06
N ALA A 316 -22.76 -6.45 0.80
CA ALA A 316 -23.48 -7.68 0.57
C ALA A 316 -25.01 -7.50 0.48
N ALA A 317 -25.56 -6.40 0.99
CA ALA A 317 -26.97 -6.02 0.86
C ALA A 317 -27.31 -5.37 -0.51
N ILE A 318 -26.31 -5.06 -1.33
CA ILE A 318 -26.50 -4.53 -2.69
C ILE A 318 -26.53 -5.72 -3.67
N PRO A 319 -27.65 -6.00 -4.37
CA PRO A 319 -27.75 -7.12 -5.29
C PRO A 319 -26.67 -7.05 -6.38
N GLY A 320 -25.90 -8.13 -6.54
CA GLY A 320 -24.86 -8.22 -7.54
C GLY A 320 -23.51 -7.58 -7.17
N ALA A 321 -23.41 -6.86 -6.05
CA ALA A 321 -22.14 -6.34 -5.55
C ALA A 321 -21.47 -7.34 -4.60
N ARG A 322 -20.13 -7.44 -4.64
CA ARG A 322 -19.33 -8.35 -3.80
C ARG A 322 -18.03 -7.71 -3.37
N SER A 323 -17.77 -7.63 -2.07
CA SER A 323 -16.44 -7.31 -1.55
C SER A 323 -15.53 -8.52 -1.66
N MET A 324 -14.30 -8.33 -2.14
CA MET A 324 -13.25 -9.32 -1.96
C MET A 324 -12.87 -9.39 -0.48
N LYS A 325 -12.70 -10.58 0.07
CA LYS A 325 -12.34 -10.76 1.48
C LYS A 325 -11.05 -10.04 1.82
N LEU A 326 -11.13 -9.04 2.68
CA LEU A 326 -10.00 -8.23 3.10
C LEU A 326 -9.20 -8.97 4.19
N GLN A 327 -8.00 -9.43 3.86
CA GLN A 327 -7.06 -10.07 4.80
C GLN A 327 -6.04 -9.08 5.35
N ALA A 328 -5.70 -8.07 4.56
CA ALA A 328 -4.74 -7.03 4.91
C ALA A 328 -5.06 -5.73 4.20
N THR A 329 -4.37 -4.66 4.54
CA THR A 329 -4.62 -3.29 4.10
C THR A 329 -5.85 -2.67 4.77
N TYR A 330 -6.24 -1.50 4.31
CA TYR A 330 -7.51 -0.83 4.65
C TYR A 330 -8.26 -0.40 3.37
N LEU A 331 -8.02 -1.17 2.28
CA LEU A 331 -8.52 -0.85 0.95
C LEU A 331 -9.46 -1.97 0.52
N SER A 332 -10.75 -1.75 0.69
CA SER A 332 -11.77 -2.71 0.27
C SER A 332 -11.93 -2.68 -1.25
N TRP A 333 -11.89 -3.84 -1.88
CA TRP A 333 -12.02 -4.04 -3.31
C TRP A 333 -13.38 -4.67 -3.62
N VAL A 334 -14.23 -3.94 -4.31
CA VAL A 334 -15.63 -4.33 -4.54
C VAL A 334 -15.88 -4.56 -6.02
N ASP A 335 -16.37 -5.73 -6.35
CA ASP A 335 -16.86 -6.12 -7.67
C ASP A 335 -18.34 -5.76 -7.81
N PHE A 336 -18.68 -4.94 -8.81
CA PHE A 336 -20.05 -4.57 -9.17
C PHE A 336 -20.52 -5.21 -10.48
N SER A 337 -19.76 -6.14 -11.06
CA SER A 337 -20.10 -6.77 -12.34
C SER A 337 -21.45 -7.50 -12.31
N GLY A 338 -21.80 -8.08 -11.17
CA GLY A 338 -23.07 -8.78 -10.97
C GLY A 338 -24.30 -7.85 -10.88
N THR A 339 -24.12 -6.53 -10.80
CA THR A 339 -25.23 -5.56 -10.79
C THR A 339 -25.86 -5.34 -12.17
N GLY A 340 -25.17 -5.72 -13.25
CA GLY A 340 -25.59 -5.43 -14.62
C GLY A 340 -25.42 -3.97 -15.05
N ILE A 341 -24.84 -3.12 -14.19
CA ILE A 341 -24.61 -1.69 -14.45
C ILE A 341 -23.25 -1.53 -15.14
N ASP A 342 -23.19 -0.71 -16.18
CA ASP A 342 -21.94 -0.38 -16.85
C ASP A 342 -21.06 0.60 -16.05
N ALA A 343 -19.87 0.88 -16.54
CA ALA A 343 -18.90 1.73 -15.83
C ALA A 343 -19.39 3.17 -15.65
N GLU A 344 -20.16 3.72 -16.62
CA GLU A 344 -20.72 5.07 -16.54
C GLU A 344 -21.84 5.13 -15.50
N GLY A 345 -22.76 4.17 -15.52
CA GLY A 345 -23.82 4.04 -14.53
C GLY A 345 -23.28 3.82 -13.11
N LEU A 346 -22.20 3.05 -12.98
CA LEU A 346 -21.52 2.84 -11.69
C LEU A 346 -20.95 4.16 -11.15
N ARG A 347 -20.27 4.96 -11.98
CA ARG A 347 -19.80 6.30 -11.60
C ARG A 347 -20.96 7.22 -11.21
N ALA A 348 -22.00 7.27 -12.02
CA ALA A 348 -23.17 8.11 -11.74
C ALA A 348 -23.81 7.77 -10.36
N ARG A 349 -23.86 6.49 -9.99
CA ARG A 349 -24.41 6.06 -8.69
C ARG A 349 -23.48 6.36 -7.53
N VAL A 350 -22.19 6.04 -7.66
CA VAL A 350 -21.23 6.18 -6.55
C VAL A 350 -20.82 7.64 -6.35
N GLU A 351 -20.44 8.33 -7.43
CA GLU A 351 -20.01 9.73 -7.34
C GLU A 351 -21.21 10.68 -7.30
N GLY A 352 -22.17 10.53 -8.20
CA GLY A 352 -23.34 11.40 -8.28
C GLY A 352 -24.36 11.11 -7.17
N GLY A 353 -24.81 9.86 -7.02
CA GLY A 353 -25.85 9.46 -6.06
C GLY A 353 -25.33 9.40 -4.64
N ALA A 354 -24.32 8.57 -4.36
CA ALA A 354 -23.78 8.40 -3.02
C ALA A 354 -22.82 9.54 -2.60
N ARG A 355 -22.31 10.31 -3.54
CA ARG A 355 -21.30 11.36 -3.31
C ARG A 355 -20.03 10.82 -2.63
N ILE A 356 -19.52 9.71 -3.12
CA ILE A 356 -18.33 9.04 -2.59
C ILE A 356 -17.24 9.04 -3.67
N ALA A 357 -16.04 9.55 -3.35
CA ALA A 357 -14.85 9.38 -4.16
C ALA A 357 -14.22 8.02 -3.87
N ALA A 358 -14.15 7.13 -4.88
CA ALA A 358 -13.49 5.82 -4.81
C ALA A 358 -12.59 5.63 -6.03
N ASN A 359 -11.56 4.78 -5.95
CA ASN A 359 -10.72 4.52 -7.11
C ASN A 359 -11.39 3.55 -8.07
N HIS A 360 -11.46 3.94 -9.36
CA HIS A 360 -11.96 3.09 -10.43
C HIS A 360 -10.97 1.97 -10.76
N GLY A 361 -11.50 0.77 -10.89
CA GLY A 361 -10.72 -0.45 -11.03
C GLY A 361 -9.97 -0.56 -12.34
N GLU A 362 -10.42 0.08 -13.41
CA GLU A 362 -9.73 0.10 -14.70
C GLU A 362 -8.30 0.66 -14.60
N SER A 363 -8.07 1.56 -13.64
CA SER A 363 -6.75 2.13 -13.40
C SER A 363 -5.72 1.13 -12.86
N PHE A 364 -6.16 -0.02 -12.35
CA PHE A 364 -5.31 -1.07 -11.77
C PHE A 364 -4.84 -2.11 -12.80
N GLY A 365 -5.27 -1.99 -14.07
CA GLY A 365 -4.92 -2.89 -15.15
C GLY A 365 -5.96 -3.99 -15.40
N THR A 366 -5.58 -4.97 -16.21
CA THR A 366 -6.46 -6.08 -16.59
C THR A 366 -7.05 -6.78 -15.37
N GLY A 367 -8.36 -7.02 -15.40
CA GLY A 367 -9.12 -7.63 -14.31
C GLY A 367 -9.72 -6.62 -13.31
N GLY A 368 -9.48 -5.31 -13.52
CA GLY A 368 -10.04 -4.26 -12.65
C GLY A 368 -11.38 -3.68 -13.10
N ALA A 369 -11.85 -4.01 -14.31
CA ALA A 369 -13.11 -3.47 -14.84
C ALA A 369 -14.28 -3.75 -13.90
N GLN A 370 -15.19 -2.78 -13.78
CA GLN A 370 -16.37 -2.83 -12.88
C GLN A 370 -16.07 -3.05 -11.39
N HIS A 371 -14.83 -2.84 -10.98
CA HIS A 371 -14.45 -2.82 -9.57
C HIS A 371 -14.22 -1.39 -9.09
N LEU A 372 -14.47 -1.18 -7.80
CA LEU A 372 -14.08 0.05 -7.10
C LEU A 372 -13.27 -0.30 -5.85
N ARG A 373 -12.25 0.52 -5.56
CA ARG A 373 -11.47 0.40 -4.34
C ARG A 373 -11.85 1.51 -3.37
N PHE A 374 -12.29 1.12 -2.18
CA PHE A 374 -12.68 2.03 -1.10
C PHE A 374 -11.65 1.98 0.04
N ASN A 375 -11.23 3.15 0.49
CA ASN A 375 -10.43 3.29 1.71
C ASN A 375 -11.37 3.34 2.93
N ILE A 376 -11.28 2.33 3.80
CA ILE A 376 -12.07 2.21 5.02
C ILE A 376 -11.32 2.65 6.30
N ALA A 377 -10.10 3.23 6.17
CA ALA A 377 -9.35 3.79 7.30
C ALA A 377 -9.84 5.20 7.64
N THR A 378 -11.06 5.26 8.12
CA THR A 378 -11.78 6.46 8.55
C THR A 378 -12.66 6.12 9.76
N PRO A 379 -13.10 7.07 10.58
CA PRO A 379 -14.02 6.79 11.69
C PRO A 379 -15.21 5.95 11.27
N ARG A 380 -15.63 5.01 12.12
CA ARG A 380 -16.68 4.04 11.81
C ARG A 380 -18.01 4.70 11.39
N ALA A 381 -18.31 5.85 11.96
CA ALA A 381 -19.48 6.63 11.56
C ALA A 381 -19.46 6.99 10.06
N ARG A 382 -18.30 7.35 9.50
CA ARG A 382 -18.15 7.63 8.07
C ARG A 382 -18.26 6.36 7.21
N VAL A 383 -17.78 5.22 7.71
CA VAL A 383 -17.94 3.92 7.02
C VAL A 383 -19.42 3.55 6.96
N ALA A 384 -20.15 3.66 8.08
CA ALA A 384 -21.58 3.39 8.13
C ALA A 384 -22.39 4.34 7.24
N GLU A 385 -22.03 5.61 7.21
CA GLU A 385 -22.63 6.60 6.32
C GLU A 385 -22.38 6.26 4.84
N ALA A 386 -21.16 5.88 4.48
CA ALA A 386 -20.83 5.47 3.11
C ALA A 386 -21.66 4.26 2.68
N VAL A 387 -21.79 3.25 3.54
CA VAL A 387 -22.62 2.08 3.30
C VAL A 387 -24.10 2.47 3.07
N ALA A 388 -24.68 3.30 3.93
CA ALA A 388 -26.07 3.73 3.79
C ALA A 388 -26.30 4.47 2.45
N ARG A 389 -25.38 5.34 2.06
CA ARG A 389 -25.45 6.09 0.80
C ARG A 389 -25.30 5.18 -0.42
N LEU A 390 -24.39 4.19 -0.37
CA LEU A 390 -24.26 3.19 -1.42
C LEU A 390 -25.55 2.37 -1.57
N GLN A 391 -26.10 1.84 -0.48
CA GLN A 391 -27.34 1.08 -0.51
C GLN A 391 -28.49 1.92 -1.11
N GLN A 392 -28.61 3.19 -0.75
CA GLN A 392 -29.61 4.10 -1.34
C GLN A 392 -29.39 4.32 -2.83
N ALA A 393 -28.11 4.49 -3.28
CA ALA A 393 -27.79 4.70 -4.69
C ALA A 393 -28.06 3.48 -5.59
N PHE A 394 -28.23 2.29 -4.99
CA PHE A 394 -28.52 1.03 -5.67
C PHE A 394 -29.91 0.46 -5.24
N ALA A 395 -30.77 1.25 -4.61
CA ALA A 395 -32.06 0.76 -4.06
C ALA A 395 -33.02 0.22 -5.13
N ASP A 396 -32.89 0.64 -6.38
CA ASP A 396 -33.69 0.16 -7.51
C ASP A 396 -33.31 -1.25 -8.00
N LEU A 397 -32.25 -1.83 -7.47
CA LEU A 397 -31.83 -3.22 -7.72
C LEU A 397 -32.43 -4.21 -6.70
N GLN A 398 -33.08 -3.70 -5.65
CA GLN A 398 -33.63 -4.51 -4.55
C GLN A 398 -35.01 -5.09 -4.88
#